data_6658ba8e1c461cacb08cef2e22f052d2
#
_entry.id   6658ba8e1c461cacb08cef2e22f052d2
#
_cell.length_a   1.000
_cell.length_b   1.000
_cell.length_c   1.000
_cell.angle_alpha   90.00
_cell.angle_beta   90.00
_cell.angle_gamma   90.00
#
_symmetry.space_group_name_H-M   'P 1'
#
loop_
_entity.id
_entity.type
_entity.pdbx_description
1 polymer ?
#
loop_
_entity_poly.entity_id
_entity_poly.type
_entity_poly.pdbx_seq_one_letter_code
_entity_poly.pdbx_strand_id
1 'polypeptide(L)'
;GLLLAFPYVIDEVIKVPVGKVHEVSITTHAASADPTYAEIEDTGYVITGDENIIHIDATLKYQISDPVEYALYNSDPETEINGVVSGVMTSCAASKSVDGLLTDQKAEFGNEVIRQAQAILDGMEMGVSIVSLEFKSIKPPSALQYHFDQVNAASVEKETRIQQANQYRERVIPEANAAADKLVSDAQVSQHDRINRANDQVAEFYGLFQEYQQNRDVVYERVFREKVVTIFNQMGGKIVLPEGTNT
;
A
#
# COMPACT_ATOMS: atom_id res chain seq x y z
N GLY A 1 -25.71 34.95 -41.19
CA GLY A 1 -26.66 35.83 -41.89
C GLY A 1 -26.83 37.15 -41.13
N LEU A 2 -27.03 38.26 -41.81
CA LEU A 2 -27.40 39.52 -41.20
C LEU A 2 -28.89 39.43 -40.76
N LEU A 3 -29.13 39.34 -39.45
CA LEU A 3 -30.47 39.51 -38.87
C LEU A 3 -30.75 41.00 -38.71
N LEU A 4 -31.79 41.49 -39.37
CA LEU A 4 -32.34 42.80 -39.14
C LEU A 4 -33.28 42.73 -37.94
N ALA A 5 -32.80 43.15 -36.76
CA ALA A 5 -33.59 43.24 -35.55
C ALA A 5 -34.03 44.70 -35.34
N PHE A 6 -35.29 44.91 -34.95
CA PHE A 6 -35.82 46.25 -34.58
C PHE A 6 -35.45 46.55 -33.14
N PRO A 7 -34.54 47.51 -32.88
CA PRO A 7 -34.04 47.71 -31.53
C PRO A 7 -35.12 48.29 -30.60
N TYR A 8 -35.14 47.79 -29.38
CA TYR A 8 -35.80 48.30 -28.15
C TYR A 8 -37.30 48.13 -27.96
N VAL A 9 -38.09 47.79 -28.95
CA VAL A 9 -39.55 47.75 -28.73
C VAL A 9 -40.18 46.42 -29.14
N ILE A 10 -39.53 45.67 -30.01
CA ILE A 10 -40.08 44.43 -30.59
C ILE A 10 -39.13 43.23 -30.39
N ASP A 11 -37.79 43.44 -30.43
CA ASP A 11 -36.82 42.39 -30.35
C ASP A 11 -35.88 42.58 -29.15
N GLU A 12 -35.72 41.54 -28.32
CA GLU A 12 -34.75 41.49 -27.25
C GLU A 12 -33.53 40.62 -27.69
N VAL A 13 -32.32 41.14 -27.52
CA VAL A 13 -31.11 40.43 -27.86
C VAL A 13 -30.52 39.79 -26.63
N ILE A 14 -30.66 38.48 -26.53
CA ILE A 14 -30.02 37.67 -25.49
C ILE A 14 -28.64 37.22 -25.97
N LYS A 15 -27.58 37.58 -25.24
CA LYS A 15 -26.20 37.16 -25.54
C LYS A 15 -25.82 35.94 -24.71
N VAL A 16 -25.62 34.80 -25.35
CA VAL A 16 -25.23 33.58 -24.70
C VAL A 16 -23.76 33.26 -25.01
N PRO A 17 -22.89 33.08 -24.01
CA PRO A 17 -21.45 32.83 -24.20
C PRO A 17 -21.16 31.37 -24.49
N VAL A 18 -21.45 30.86 -25.68
CA VAL A 18 -21.29 29.45 -26.10
C VAL A 18 -19.85 28.91 -26.09
N GLY A 19 -18.86 29.80 -26.16
CA GLY A 19 -17.45 29.39 -26.18
C GLY A 19 -16.77 29.30 -24.81
N LYS A 20 -17.52 29.58 -23.74
CA LYS A 20 -16.98 29.59 -22.38
C LYS A 20 -17.40 28.35 -21.61
N VAL A 21 -16.48 27.81 -20.82
CA VAL A 21 -16.82 26.81 -19.81
C VAL A 21 -17.38 27.51 -18.58
N HIS A 22 -18.57 27.12 -18.20
CA HIS A 22 -19.25 27.58 -17.01
C HIS A 22 -18.99 26.68 -15.84
N GLU A 23 -18.88 27.21 -14.63
CA GLU A 23 -18.66 26.47 -13.42
C GLU A 23 -19.82 26.70 -12.44
N VAL A 24 -20.40 25.61 -11.97
CA VAL A 24 -21.42 25.61 -10.92
C VAL A 24 -20.93 24.82 -9.73
N SER A 25 -20.98 25.41 -8.56
CA SER A 25 -20.71 24.73 -7.31
C SER A 25 -21.94 23.94 -6.90
N ILE A 26 -21.73 22.62 -6.75
CA ILE A 26 -22.75 21.68 -6.28
C ILE A 26 -22.35 21.26 -4.88
N THR A 27 -23.20 21.57 -3.93
CA THR A 27 -23.00 21.19 -2.54
C THR A 27 -24.25 20.51 -2.01
N THR A 28 -24.05 19.47 -1.25
CA THR A 28 -25.14 18.82 -0.51
C THR A 28 -25.51 19.60 0.76
N HIS A 29 -24.71 20.61 1.11
CA HIS A 29 -25.05 21.51 2.20
C HIS A 29 -26.19 22.44 1.78
N ALA A 30 -27.33 22.37 2.44
CA ALA A 30 -28.33 23.40 2.29
C ALA A 30 -27.82 24.65 3.00
N ALA A 31 -27.61 25.73 2.25
CA ALA A 31 -27.34 27.03 2.86
C ALA A 31 -28.55 27.40 3.71
N SER A 32 -28.45 27.34 5.03
CA SER A 32 -29.47 27.88 5.92
C SER A 32 -29.50 29.38 5.75
N ALA A 33 -30.61 29.90 5.24
CA ALA A 33 -30.85 31.33 5.12
C ALA A 33 -31.06 32.01 6.51
N ASP A 34 -31.15 31.20 7.58
CA ASP A 34 -31.37 31.70 8.94
C ASP A 34 -30.05 31.76 9.69
N PRO A 35 -29.57 32.95 10.08
CA PRO A 35 -28.32 33.12 10.82
C PRO A 35 -28.35 32.50 12.20
N THR A 36 -29.51 32.12 12.73
CA THR A 36 -29.65 31.42 14.02
C THR A 36 -29.16 29.96 13.93
N TYR A 37 -29.17 29.39 12.75
CA TYR A 37 -28.73 28.02 12.47
C TYR A 37 -27.40 27.97 11.71
N ALA A 38 -26.69 29.06 11.58
CA ALA A 38 -25.40 29.12 10.88
C ALA A 38 -24.29 28.31 11.55
N GLU A 39 -24.48 27.90 12.82
CA GLU A 39 -23.57 27.00 13.51
C GLU A 39 -23.87 25.49 13.27
N ILE A 40 -25.00 25.19 12.62
CA ILE A 40 -25.30 23.82 12.19
C ILE A 40 -24.80 23.69 10.75
N GLU A 41 -23.50 23.51 10.59
CA GLU A 41 -22.82 23.26 9.29
C GLU A 41 -23.32 21.99 8.57
N ASP A 42 -24.29 21.27 9.12
CA ASP A 42 -24.71 19.94 8.72
C ASP A 42 -26.15 19.89 8.13
N THR A 43 -26.63 20.98 7.53
CA THR A 43 -27.92 20.95 6.82
C THR A 43 -27.71 20.50 5.38
N GLY A 44 -27.97 19.25 5.13
CA GLY A 44 -27.86 18.63 3.82
C GLY A 44 -26.80 17.53 3.81
N TYR A 45 -27.26 16.33 3.64
CA TYR A 45 -26.41 15.15 3.63
C TYR A 45 -26.90 14.15 2.58
N VAL A 46 -26.00 13.29 2.20
CA VAL A 46 -26.28 12.15 1.32
C VAL A 46 -26.10 10.88 2.13
N ILE A 47 -27.02 9.95 1.99
CA ILE A 47 -26.94 8.62 2.60
C ILE A 47 -26.34 7.67 1.58
N THR A 48 -25.28 6.99 1.94
CA THR A 48 -24.62 5.98 1.12
C THR A 48 -25.33 4.61 1.22
N GLY A 49 -24.99 3.67 0.34
CA GLY A 49 -25.60 2.33 0.33
C GLY A 49 -25.31 1.49 1.57
N ASP A 50 -24.30 1.83 2.35
CA ASP A 50 -23.94 1.25 3.63
C ASP A 50 -24.46 2.05 4.84
N GLU A 51 -25.50 2.86 4.62
CA GLU A 51 -26.22 3.63 5.64
C GLU A 51 -25.37 4.69 6.36
N ASN A 52 -24.27 5.12 5.75
CA ASN A 52 -23.46 6.21 6.27
C ASN A 52 -23.93 7.56 5.72
N ILE A 53 -23.69 8.60 6.52
CA ILE A 53 -24.02 9.99 6.17
C ILE A 53 -22.72 10.68 5.72
N ILE A 54 -22.78 11.33 4.54
CA ILE A 54 -21.66 12.10 3.99
C ILE A 54 -22.12 13.45 3.43
N HIS A 55 -21.20 14.41 3.42
CA HIS A 55 -21.31 15.65 2.68
C HIS A 55 -20.45 15.59 1.44
N ILE A 56 -20.98 16.03 0.31
CA ILE A 56 -20.28 16.06 -0.96
C ILE A 56 -20.27 17.49 -1.48
N ASP A 57 -19.07 18.04 -1.71
CA ASP A 57 -18.85 19.29 -2.43
C ASP A 57 -18.19 18.99 -3.76
N ALA A 58 -18.79 19.46 -4.84
CA ALA A 58 -18.29 19.28 -6.17
C ALA A 58 -18.37 20.58 -6.98
N THR A 59 -17.58 20.68 -8.04
CA THR A 59 -17.69 21.72 -9.05
C THR A 59 -18.01 21.05 -10.37
N LEU A 60 -19.15 21.39 -10.93
CA LEU A 60 -19.53 21.00 -12.27
C LEU A 60 -19.00 22.03 -13.27
N LYS A 61 -18.35 21.54 -14.32
CA LYS A 61 -17.97 22.35 -15.49
C LYS A 61 -18.82 21.91 -16.66
N TYR A 62 -19.50 22.84 -17.26
CA TYR A 62 -20.35 22.60 -18.43
C TYR A 62 -20.14 23.65 -19.51
N GLN A 63 -20.54 23.33 -20.72
CA GLN A 63 -20.51 24.24 -21.88
C GLN A 63 -21.89 24.27 -22.51
N ILE A 64 -22.29 25.44 -23.04
CA ILE A 64 -23.55 25.58 -23.73
C ILE A 64 -23.39 25.01 -25.14
N SER A 65 -24.15 23.98 -25.47
CA SER A 65 -24.17 23.30 -26.78
C SER A 65 -25.19 23.91 -27.70
N ASP A 66 -26.40 24.25 -27.19
CA ASP A 66 -27.43 24.94 -27.92
C ASP A 66 -27.87 26.19 -27.18
N PRO A 67 -27.54 27.40 -27.69
CA PRO A 67 -27.89 28.68 -27.04
C PRO A 67 -29.39 28.97 -27.08
N VAL A 68 -30.15 28.38 -27.99
CA VAL A 68 -31.60 28.60 -28.13
C VAL A 68 -32.32 27.85 -27.02
N GLU A 69 -32.02 26.58 -26.86
CA GLU A 69 -32.57 25.77 -25.78
C GLU A 69 -32.21 26.37 -24.42
N TYR A 70 -30.93 26.70 -24.22
CA TYR A 70 -30.44 27.27 -22.97
C TYR A 70 -31.13 28.57 -22.54
N ALA A 71 -31.37 29.48 -23.48
CA ALA A 71 -31.85 30.82 -23.16
C ALA A 71 -33.37 30.97 -23.22
N LEU A 72 -34.07 30.13 -24.02
CA LEU A 72 -35.52 30.32 -24.26
C LEU A 72 -36.39 29.34 -23.49
N TYR A 73 -35.91 28.15 -23.18
CA TYR A 73 -36.73 27.11 -22.52
C TYR A 73 -36.55 27.08 -21.01
N ASN A 74 -35.48 27.73 -20.48
CA ASN A 74 -35.14 27.67 -19.07
C ASN A 74 -35.09 29.07 -18.44
N SER A 75 -35.80 29.26 -17.35
CA SER A 75 -35.82 30.52 -16.63
C SER A 75 -34.59 30.78 -15.79
N ASP A 76 -34.00 29.70 -15.19
CA ASP A 76 -32.79 29.73 -14.39
C ASP A 76 -32.01 28.43 -14.62
N PRO A 77 -31.25 28.33 -15.73
CA PRO A 77 -30.55 27.12 -16.10
C PRO A 77 -29.53 26.66 -15.06
N GLU A 78 -28.88 27.56 -14.34
CA GLU A 78 -27.86 27.20 -13.34
C GLU A 78 -28.48 26.51 -12.14
N THR A 79 -29.61 26.97 -11.65
CA THR A 79 -30.36 26.31 -10.55
C THR A 79 -30.92 24.97 -10.97
N GLU A 80 -31.41 24.85 -12.20
CA GLU A 80 -31.95 23.58 -12.72
C GLU A 80 -30.86 22.54 -12.91
N ILE A 81 -29.70 22.92 -13.50
CA ILE A 81 -28.53 22.07 -13.63
C ILE A 81 -28.05 21.57 -12.25
N ASN A 82 -27.96 22.51 -11.28
CA ASN A 82 -27.58 22.18 -9.90
C ASN A 82 -28.55 21.14 -9.30
N GLY A 83 -29.84 21.32 -9.44
CA GLY A 83 -30.86 20.42 -8.93
C GLY A 83 -30.78 19.03 -9.55
N VAL A 84 -30.61 18.94 -10.87
CA VAL A 84 -30.47 17.66 -11.58
C VAL A 84 -29.19 16.93 -11.13
N VAL A 85 -28.06 17.60 -11.16
CA VAL A 85 -26.77 16.96 -10.81
C VAL A 85 -26.72 16.58 -9.34
N SER A 86 -27.25 17.42 -8.44
CA SER A 86 -27.35 17.09 -7.01
C SER A 86 -28.24 15.87 -6.75
N GLY A 87 -29.40 15.81 -7.45
CA GLY A 87 -30.32 14.66 -7.36
C GLY A 87 -29.69 13.35 -7.86
N VAL A 88 -29.01 13.41 -9.01
CA VAL A 88 -28.29 12.25 -9.58
C VAL A 88 -27.12 11.85 -8.66
N MET A 89 -26.37 12.79 -8.15
CA MET A 89 -25.27 12.54 -7.23
C MET A 89 -25.75 11.83 -5.96
N THR A 90 -26.88 12.26 -5.40
CA THR A 90 -27.52 11.61 -4.24
C THR A 90 -27.96 10.18 -4.57
N SER A 91 -28.59 9.98 -5.73
CA SER A 91 -29.05 8.66 -6.17
C SER A 91 -27.90 7.70 -6.41
N CYS A 92 -26.83 8.16 -7.06
CA CYS A 92 -25.62 7.34 -7.30
C CYS A 92 -24.89 6.99 -5.99
N ALA A 93 -24.79 7.93 -5.06
CA ALA A 93 -24.16 7.71 -3.76
C ALA A 93 -24.90 6.66 -2.92
N ALA A 94 -26.23 6.59 -3.01
CA ALA A 94 -27.02 5.60 -2.32
C ALA A 94 -26.74 4.15 -2.77
N SER A 95 -26.07 3.94 -3.89
CA SER A 95 -25.64 2.62 -4.38
C SER A 95 -24.21 2.25 -4.05
N LYS A 96 -23.43 3.15 -3.46
CA LYS A 96 -21.99 2.99 -3.17
C LYS A 96 -21.72 2.97 -1.67
N SER A 97 -20.61 2.36 -1.26
CA SER A 97 -20.14 2.44 0.13
C SER A 97 -19.33 3.71 0.37
N VAL A 98 -19.30 4.17 1.61
CA VAL A 98 -18.52 5.35 1.99
C VAL A 98 -17.02 5.16 1.73
N ASP A 99 -16.48 3.99 2.04
CA ASP A 99 -15.07 3.68 1.79
C ASP A 99 -14.73 3.74 0.30
N GLY A 100 -15.59 3.20 -0.57
CA GLY A 100 -15.42 3.28 -2.02
C GLY A 100 -15.43 4.72 -2.55
N LEU A 101 -16.33 5.56 -2.03
CA LEU A 101 -16.43 6.97 -2.42
C LEU A 101 -15.23 7.82 -1.93
N LEU A 102 -14.60 7.42 -0.82
CA LEU A 102 -13.43 8.11 -0.28
C LEU A 102 -12.11 7.66 -0.93
N THR A 103 -12.09 6.48 -1.57
CA THR A 103 -10.85 5.88 -2.07
C THR A 103 -10.84 5.68 -3.59
N ASP A 104 -11.12 4.47 -4.03
CA ASP A 104 -10.87 3.99 -5.39
C ASP A 104 -12.07 4.20 -6.34
N GLN A 105 -13.30 4.26 -5.83
CA GLN A 105 -14.52 4.40 -6.64
C GLN A 105 -14.90 5.85 -6.95
N LYS A 106 -14.15 6.83 -6.45
CA LYS A 106 -14.44 8.26 -6.65
C LYS A 106 -14.51 8.67 -8.12
N ALA A 107 -13.60 8.15 -8.95
CA ALA A 107 -13.57 8.45 -10.38
C ALA A 107 -14.74 7.79 -11.12
N GLU A 108 -15.05 6.54 -10.78
CA GLU A 108 -16.19 5.82 -11.34
C GLU A 108 -17.50 6.49 -10.97
N PHE A 109 -17.64 6.91 -9.72
CA PHE A 109 -18.79 7.66 -9.22
C PHE A 109 -19.00 8.96 -10.01
N GLY A 110 -17.92 9.74 -10.25
CA GLY A 110 -18.01 10.97 -11.05
C GLY A 110 -18.46 10.72 -12.48
N ASN A 111 -17.92 9.71 -13.13
CA ASN A 111 -18.32 9.34 -14.50
C ASN A 111 -19.77 8.88 -14.57
N GLU A 112 -20.26 8.13 -13.58
CA GLU A 112 -21.62 7.68 -13.51
C GLU A 112 -22.59 8.84 -13.32
N VAL A 113 -22.25 9.79 -12.42
CA VAL A 113 -23.05 11.01 -12.22
C VAL A 113 -23.11 11.84 -13.49
N ILE A 114 -21.98 12.06 -14.18
CA ILE A 114 -21.94 12.79 -15.45
C ILE A 114 -22.85 12.15 -16.48
N ARG A 115 -22.74 10.82 -16.65
CA ARG A 115 -23.52 10.07 -17.64
C ARG A 115 -25.03 10.17 -17.40
N GLN A 116 -25.46 9.99 -16.15
CA GLN A 116 -26.88 10.06 -15.80
C GLN A 116 -27.42 11.50 -15.84
N ALA A 117 -26.66 12.46 -15.31
CA ALA A 117 -27.05 13.86 -15.34
C ALA A 117 -27.17 14.39 -16.78
N GLN A 118 -26.21 14.05 -17.65
CA GLN A 118 -26.27 14.45 -19.07
C GLN A 118 -27.52 13.89 -19.74
N ALA A 119 -27.86 12.63 -19.52
CA ALA A 119 -29.06 12.03 -20.09
C ALA A 119 -30.36 12.73 -19.65
N ILE A 120 -30.43 13.19 -18.41
CA ILE A 120 -31.58 13.95 -17.88
C ILE A 120 -31.62 15.36 -18.50
N LEU A 121 -30.46 16.08 -18.52
CA LEU A 121 -30.37 17.42 -19.09
C LEU A 121 -30.68 17.44 -20.59
N ASP A 122 -30.27 16.40 -21.32
CA ASP A 122 -30.64 16.21 -22.74
C ASP A 122 -32.15 16.00 -22.90
N GLY A 123 -32.74 15.18 -22.01
CA GLY A 123 -34.20 14.95 -22.00
C GLY A 123 -35.03 16.18 -21.61
N MET A 124 -34.44 17.15 -20.93
CA MET A 124 -35.04 18.41 -20.55
C MET A 124 -34.80 19.53 -21.61
N GLU A 125 -34.07 19.21 -22.69
CA GLU A 125 -33.71 20.20 -23.74
C GLU A 125 -33.01 21.45 -23.15
N MET A 126 -32.04 21.19 -22.22
CA MET A 126 -31.31 22.26 -21.55
C MET A 126 -30.23 22.94 -22.42
N GLY A 127 -29.85 22.31 -23.53
CA GLY A 127 -28.83 22.81 -24.45
C GLY A 127 -27.44 22.93 -23.83
N VAL A 128 -27.08 22.05 -22.88
CA VAL A 128 -25.79 22.02 -22.18
C VAL A 128 -25.09 20.70 -22.32
N SER A 129 -23.75 20.75 -22.31
CA SER A 129 -22.89 19.58 -22.29
C SER A 129 -21.97 19.62 -21.08
N ILE A 130 -21.99 18.58 -20.25
CA ILE A 130 -21.12 18.46 -19.09
C ILE A 130 -19.70 18.15 -19.57
N VAL A 131 -18.74 18.95 -19.13
CA VAL A 131 -17.31 18.77 -19.45
C VAL A 131 -16.62 17.93 -18.37
N SER A 132 -16.83 18.26 -17.11
CA SER A 132 -16.26 17.52 -15.97
C SER A 132 -17.03 17.78 -14.68
N LEU A 133 -16.92 16.84 -13.76
CA LEU A 133 -17.36 16.94 -12.38
C LEU A 133 -16.15 16.71 -11.46
N GLU A 134 -15.78 17.72 -10.70
CA GLU A 134 -14.62 17.69 -9.80
C GLU A 134 -15.10 17.71 -8.34
N PHE A 135 -14.83 16.65 -7.60
CA PHE A 135 -15.16 16.59 -6.17
C PHE A 135 -14.08 17.33 -5.36
N LYS A 136 -14.48 18.44 -4.72
CA LYS A 136 -13.63 19.21 -3.82
C LYS A 136 -13.47 18.53 -2.48
N SER A 137 -14.56 18.00 -1.94
CA SER A 137 -14.61 17.39 -0.63
C SER A 137 -15.66 16.29 -0.58
N ILE A 138 -15.34 15.17 0.00
CA ILE A 138 -16.28 14.13 0.43
C ILE A 138 -15.90 13.83 1.87
N LYS A 139 -16.77 14.14 2.83
CA LYS A 139 -16.49 14.05 4.26
C LYS A 139 -17.70 13.54 5.03
N PRO A 140 -17.50 12.76 6.10
CA PRO A 140 -18.57 12.53 7.06
C PRO A 140 -18.90 13.84 7.82
N PRO A 141 -20.06 13.93 8.48
CA PRO A 141 -20.39 15.03 9.37
C PRO A 141 -19.31 15.26 10.41
N SER A 142 -19.08 16.53 10.78
CA SER A 142 -18.01 16.92 11.71
C SER A 142 -18.06 16.17 13.05
N ALA A 143 -19.28 15.94 13.55
CA ALA A 143 -19.51 15.19 14.78
C ALA A 143 -19.04 13.72 14.72
N LEU A 144 -18.98 13.12 13.53
CA LEU A 144 -18.59 11.71 13.31
C LEU A 144 -17.15 11.58 12.81
N GLN A 145 -16.51 12.66 12.38
CA GLN A 145 -15.16 12.68 11.81
C GLN A 145 -14.15 11.91 12.67
N TYR A 146 -14.15 12.18 13.98
CA TYR A 146 -13.27 11.50 14.93
C TYR A 146 -13.42 9.98 14.93
N HIS A 147 -14.63 9.47 14.84
CA HIS A 147 -14.89 8.02 14.82
C HIS A 147 -14.46 7.38 13.50
N PHE A 148 -14.67 8.05 12.38
CA PHE A 148 -14.18 7.60 11.08
C PHE A 148 -12.65 7.55 11.06
N ASP A 149 -11.98 8.56 11.58
CA ASP A 149 -10.51 8.59 11.66
C ASP A 149 -9.98 7.45 12.53
N GLN A 150 -10.67 7.10 13.62
CA GLN A 150 -10.30 5.94 14.46
C GLN A 150 -10.46 4.62 13.71
N VAL A 151 -11.53 4.41 12.94
CA VAL A 151 -11.74 3.20 12.15
C VAL A 151 -10.66 3.07 11.07
N ASN A 152 -10.37 4.17 10.38
CA ASN A 152 -9.30 4.20 9.36
C ASN A 152 -7.93 3.91 9.98
N ALA A 153 -7.60 4.52 11.12
CA ALA A 153 -6.36 4.25 11.85
C ALA A 153 -6.25 2.79 12.27
N ALA A 154 -7.32 2.20 12.78
CA ALA A 154 -7.36 0.78 13.16
C ALA A 154 -7.20 -0.16 11.95
N SER A 155 -7.79 0.19 10.81
CA SER A 155 -7.63 -0.56 9.56
C SER A 155 -6.18 -0.55 9.06
N VAL A 156 -5.54 0.62 9.05
CA VAL A 156 -4.12 0.78 8.69
C VAL A 156 -3.21 0.03 9.67
N GLU A 157 -3.50 0.10 10.97
CA GLU A 157 -2.74 -0.65 11.98
C GLU A 157 -2.87 -2.17 11.79
N LYS A 158 -4.07 -2.68 11.51
CA LYS A 158 -4.30 -4.09 11.20
C LYS A 158 -3.45 -4.54 10.01
N GLU A 159 -3.49 -3.79 8.90
CA GLU A 159 -2.71 -4.14 7.70
C GLU A 159 -1.20 -4.09 7.98
N THR A 160 -0.75 -3.07 8.71
CA THR A 160 0.66 -2.96 9.13
C THR A 160 1.09 -4.17 9.96
N ARG A 161 0.27 -4.63 10.90
CA ARG A 161 0.57 -5.83 11.72
C ARG A 161 0.63 -7.09 10.89
N ILE A 162 -0.27 -7.24 9.90
CA ILE A 162 -0.25 -8.38 8.97
C ILE A 162 1.03 -8.38 8.16
N GLN A 163 1.44 -7.23 7.60
CA GLN A 163 2.67 -7.11 6.84
C GLN A 163 3.91 -7.38 7.69
N GLN A 164 3.97 -6.86 8.92
CA GLN A 164 5.06 -7.14 9.87
C GLN A 164 5.15 -8.64 10.21
N ALA A 165 4.01 -9.30 10.43
CA ALA A 165 3.98 -10.73 10.68
C ALA A 165 4.46 -11.55 9.48
N ASN A 166 4.09 -11.16 8.26
CA ASN A 166 4.57 -11.78 7.04
C ASN A 166 6.08 -11.60 6.86
N GLN A 167 6.60 -10.39 7.04
CA GLN A 167 8.05 -10.11 7.00
C GLN A 167 8.81 -10.92 8.05
N TYR A 168 8.26 -11.03 9.27
CA TYR A 168 8.86 -11.86 10.32
C TYR A 168 8.93 -13.32 9.89
N ARG A 169 7.85 -13.88 9.35
CA ARG A 169 7.81 -15.25 8.84
C ARG A 169 8.82 -15.48 7.72
N GLU A 170 8.90 -14.56 6.75
CA GLU A 170 9.82 -14.65 5.61
C GLU A 170 11.29 -14.55 6.03
N ARG A 171 11.58 -13.95 7.16
CA ARG A 171 12.94 -13.90 7.72
C ARG A 171 13.25 -15.13 8.54
N VAL A 172 12.41 -15.50 9.49
CA VAL A 172 12.71 -16.53 10.50
C VAL A 172 12.74 -17.93 9.90
N ILE A 173 11.84 -18.25 8.96
CA ILE A 173 11.81 -19.58 8.34
C ILE A 173 13.10 -19.87 7.54
N PRO A 174 13.58 -19.00 6.65
CA PRO A 174 14.85 -19.24 5.96
C PRO A 174 16.06 -19.25 6.90
N GLU A 175 16.08 -18.39 7.93
CA GLU A 175 17.15 -18.43 8.94
C GLU A 175 17.21 -19.77 9.68
N ALA A 176 16.05 -20.29 10.10
CA ALA A 176 15.97 -21.60 10.76
C ALA A 176 16.39 -22.74 9.84
N ASN A 177 15.97 -22.71 8.58
CA ASN A 177 16.37 -23.72 7.58
C ASN A 177 17.89 -23.65 7.32
N ALA A 178 18.45 -22.47 7.14
CA ALA A 178 19.88 -22.29 6.94
C ALA A 178 20.69 -22.77 8.17
N ALA A 179 20.19 -22.53 9.38
CA ALA A 179 20.83 -23.05 10.61
C ALA A 179 20.77 -24.59 10.67
N ALA A 180 19.64 -25.19 10.29
CA ALA A 180 19.51 -26.65 10.23
C ALA A 180 20.44 -27.27 9.17
N ASP A 181 20.48 -26.70 7.96
CA ASP A 181 21.35 -27.16 6.89
C ASP A 181 22.84 -27.06 7.28
N LYS A 182 23.20 -25.96 7.93
CA LYS A 182 24.55 -25.77 8.47
C LYS A 182 24.90 -26.86 9.49
N LEU A 183 24.00 -27.17 10.42
CA LEU A 183 24.24 -28.22 11.44
C LEU A 183 24.45 -29.60 10.79
N VAL A 184 23.64 -29.94 9.78
CA VAL A 184 23.77 -31.16 9.02
C VAL A 184 25.11 -31.22 8.27
N SER A 185 25.48 -30.12 7.60
CA SER A 185 26.74 -29.99 6.87
C SER A 185 27.95 -30.13 7.81
N ASP A 186 27.95 -29.45 8.95
CA ASP A 186 29.01 -29.51 9.96
C ASP A 186 29.15 -30.94 10.52
N ALA A 187 28.04 -31.65 10.73
CA ALA A 187 28.05 -33.05 11.15
C ALA A 187 28.65 -33.99 10.09
N GLN A 188 28.30 -33.77 8.81
CA GLN A 188 28.86 -34.52 7.68
C GLN A 188 30.37 -34.31 7.54
N VAL A 189 30.83 -33.06 7.63
CA VAL A 189 32.26 -32.70 7.61
C VAL A 189 32.98 -33.42 8.78
N SER A 190 32.40 -33.32 9.99
CA SER A 190 32.98 -34.01 11.16
C SER A 190 33.05 -35.54 11.00
N GLN A 191 32.03 -36.11 10.37
CA GLN A 191 32.03 -37.55 10.03
C GLN A 191 33.16 -37.90 9.06
N HIS A 192 33.29 -37.16 7.96
CA HIS A 192 34.36 -37.40 6.98
C HIS A 192 35.75 -37.21 7.58
N ASP A 193 35.95 -36.18 8.38
CA ASP A 193 37.22 -35.95 9.08
C ASP A 193 37.58 -37.10 10.00
N ARG A 194 36.62 -37.66 10.75
CA ARG A 194 36.85 -38.80 11.63
C ARG A 194 37.21 -40.05 10.84
N ILE A 195 36.51 -40.32 9.74
CA ILE A 195 36.79 -41.46 8.86
C ILE A 195 38.17 -41.31 8.22
N ASN A 196 38.51 -40.13 7.70
CA ASN A 196 39.81 -39.87 7.10
C ASN A 196 40.94 -40.03 8.10
N ARG A 197 40.82 -39.43 9.31
CA ARG A 197 41.81 -39.63 10.38
C ARG A 197 41.99 -41.09 10.79
N ALA A 198 40.90 -41.88 10.86
CA ALA A 198 40.97 -43.27 11.15
C ALA A 198 41.70 -44.06 10.03
N ASN A 199 41.39 -43.73 8.76
CA ASN A 199 42.05 -44.34 7.62
C ASN A 199 43.55 -43.98 7.56
N ASP A 200 43.92 -42.72 7.85
CA ASP A 200 45.30 -42.26 7.90
C ASP A 200 46.08 -43.00 9.00
N GLN A 201 45.49 -43.16 10.21
CA GLN A 201 46.09 -43.91 11.30
C GLN A 201 46.30 -45.40 10.94
N VAL A 202 45.33 -45.98 10.26
CA VAL A 202 45.43 -47.36 9.78
C VAL A 202 46.52 -47.48 8.70
N ALA A 203 46.61 -46.57 7.77
CA ALA A 203 47.65 -46.56 6.74
C ALA A 203 49.06 -46.36 7.36
N GLU A 204 49.19 -45.44 8.31
CA GLU A 204 50.41 -45.21 9.06
C GLU A 204 50.85 -46.51 9.83
N PHE A 205 49.89 -47.15 10.51
CA PHE A 205 50.14 -48.40 11.20
C PHE A 205 50.60 -49.49 10.24
N TYR A 206 49.95 -49.69 9.11
CA TYR A 206 50.38 -50.73 8.12
C TYR A 206 51.72 -50.37 7.51
N GLY A 207 52.04 -49.14 7.22
CA GLY A 207 53.37 -48.71 6.77
C GLY A 207 54.44 -49.03 7.80
N LEU A 208 54.22 -48.69 9.06
CA LEU A 208 55.11 -48.96 10.14
C LEU A 208 55.25 -50.46 10.40
N PHE A 209 54.19 -51.27 10.27
CA PHE A 209 54.16 -52.66 10.42
C PHE A 209 54.98 -53.39 9.33
N GLN A 210 54.89 -52.97 8.09
CA GLN A 210 55.72 -53.48 6.99
C GLN A 210 57.22 -53.23 7.21
N GLU A 211 57.60 -52.01 7.63
CA GLU A 211 58.97 -51.66 7.99
C GLU A 211 59.45 -52.52 9.18
N TYR A 212 58.64 -52.78 10.19
CA TYR A 212 58.94 -53.60 11.34
C TYR A 212 59.17 -55.01 10.95
N GLN A 213 58.44 -55.56 9.99
CA GLN A 213 58.71 -56.96 9.50
C GLN A 213 60.05 -57.10 8.81
N GLN A 214 60.55 -56.04 8.18
CA GLN A 214 61.83 -56.01 7.50
C GLN A 214 63.03 -55.80 8.44
N ASN A 215 62.94 -54.94 9.43
CA ASN A 215 64.01 -54.52 10.34
C ASN A 215 63.46 -54.17 11.74
N ARG A 216 63.23 -55.23 12.53
CA ARG A 216 62.58 -55.15 13.83
C ARG A 216 63.28 -54.20 14.82
N ASP A 217 64.59 -54.32 14.99
CA ASP A 217 65.34 -53.61 16.01
C ASP A 217 65.47 -52.13 15.68
N VAL A 218 65.64 -51.72 14.42
CA VAL A 218 65.80 -50.39 13.97
C VAL A 218 64.46 -49.61 14.11
N VAL A 219 63.36 -50.26 13.76
CA VAL A 219 62.01 -49.63 13.86
C VAL A 219 61.62 -49.42 15.33
N TYR A 220 61.90 -50.43 16.16
CA TYR A 220 61.64 -50.29 17.59
C TYR A 220 62.38 -49.15 18.23
N GLU A 221 63.67 -48.99 17.98
CA GLU A 221 64.50 -47.89 18.50
C GLU A 221 63.97 -46.53 18.01
N ARG A 222 63.58 -46.40 16.74
CA ARG A 222 63.05 -45.20 16.17
C ARG A 222 61.78 -44.80 16.87
N VAL A 223 60.78 -45.70 16.91
CA VAL A 223 59.47 -45.40 17.52
C VAL A 223 59.58 -45.15 19.00
N PHE A 224 60.48 -45.82 19.71
CA PHE A 224 60.72 -45.58 21.12
C PHE A 224 61.26 -44.18 21.37
N ARG A 225 62.28 -43.78 20.63
CA ARG A 225 62.83 -42.39 20.73
C ARG A 225 61.79 -41.33 20.41
N GLU A 226 61.03 -41.55 19.38
CA GLU A 226 59.98 -40.58 18.96
C GLU A 226 58.87 -40.44 20.03
N LYS A 227 58.43 -41.51 20.62
CA LYS A 227 57.45 -41.49 21.71
C LYS A 227 58.00 -40.88 22.99
N VAL A 228 59.26 -41.18 23.31
CA VAL A 228 59.94 -40.55 24.45
C VAL A 228 60.00 -39.02 24.25
N VAL A 229 60.43 -38.52 23.09
CA VAL A 229 60.45 -37.12 22.77
C VAL A 229 59.05 -36.45 22.86
N THR A 230 58.04 -37.15 22.34
CA THR A 230 56.64 -36.69 22.41
C THR A 230 56.15 -36.55 23.85
N ILE A 231 56.48 -37.54 24.71
CA ILE A 231 56.13 -37.52 26.12
C ILE A 231 56.86 -36.38 26.83
N PHE A 232 58.17 -36.18 26.55
CA PHE A 232 58.91 -35.04 27.13
C PHE A 232 58.35 -33.66 26.69
N ASN A 233 57.92 -33.54 25.44
CA ASN A 233 57.34 -32.28 24.96
C ASN A 233 55.93 -32.00 25.58
N GLN A 234 55.18 -33.04 25.93
CA GLN A 234 53.91 -32.94 26.63
C GLN A 234 54.04 -32.63 28.14
N MET A 235 55.20 -32.98 28.71
CA MET A 235 55.50 -32.78 30.13
C MET A 235 56.08 -31.39 30.42
N GLY A 236 55.46 -30.32 29.97
CA GLY A 236 55.84 -28.92 30.17
C GLY A 236 56.93 -28.68 31.24
N GLY A 237 58.17 -28.42 30.79
CA GLY A 237 59.22 -27.81 31.60
C GLY A 237 59.81 -28.66 32.74
N LYS A 238 60.33 -29.89 32.50
CA LYS A 238 61.25 -30.54 33.43
C LYS A 238 62.71 -30.28 33.00
N ILE A 239 63.43 -29.60 33.86
CA ILE A 239 64.90 -29.44 33.73
C ILE A 239 65.54 -30.75 34.23
N VAL A 240 66.16 -31.52 33.33
CA VAL A 240 67.00 -32.68 33.72
C VAL A 240 68.39 -32.11 33.99
N LEU A 241 68.73 -32.09 35.26
CA LEU A 241 70.10 -31.72 35.68
C LEU A 241 71.01 -32.95 35.49
N PRO A 242 72.19 -32.78 34.87
CA PRO A 242 73.10 -33.87 34.77
C PRO A 242 73.62 -34.27 36.18
N GLU A 243 73.80 -35.55 36.39
CA GLU A 243 74.38 -36.08 37.63
C GLU A 243 75.78 -35.52 37.89
N GLY A 244 75.89 -34.63 38.95
CA GLY A 244 77.17 -34.10 39.36
C GLY A 244 77.21 -32.58 39.69
N THR A 245 76.10 -31.86 39.64
CA THR A 245 76.06 -30.48 40.15
C THR A 245 75.54 -30.43 41.59
N ASN A 246 76.44 -30.74 42.56
CA ASN A 246 76.23 -30.32 43.94
C ASN A 246 76.55 -28.82 44.06
N THR A 247 75.52 -28.04 44.46
CA THR A 247 75.70 -26.75 45.12
C THR A 247 75.26 -26.87 46.56
#